data_8bfb0ff1d919c67e441f26d500009679
#
_entry.id   8bfb0ff1d919c67e441f26d500009679
#
_cell.length_a   1.000
_cell.length_b   1.000
_cell.length_c   1.000
_cell.angle_alpha   90.00
_cell.angle_beta   90.00
_cell.angle_gamma   90.00
#
_symmetry.space_group_name_H-M   'P 1'
#
loop_
_entity.id
_entity.type
_entity.pdbx_description
1 polymer ?
#
loop_
_entity_poly.entity_id
_entity_poly.type
_entity_poly.pdbx_seq_one_letter_code
_entity_poly.pdbx_strand_id
1 'polypeptide(L)'
;ELNSFLNDNIFKIEKIIDKFIEKIVVILDLDQFFSVQLSIKKKDFDNLIDVNNLTHLIKEAKESCEKTISGRSIVHLIIKNYKIDNKNYTSLPKNPDFKNFSIDLEFICLSNQIIKNLEETLNKYQISLSKIVNADYISEFLINKDRDKDNIFLMAKKILSGHNSNEVVLVSKSNKNKGFFEKFFNFFS
;
A
#
# COMPACT_ATOMS: atom_id res chain seq x y z
N GLU A 1 -10.57 11.19 -21.35
CA GLU A 1 -9.25 10.75 -21.85
C GLU A 1 -9.05 9.23 -21.66
N LEU A 2 -9.12 8.66 -20.42
CA LEU A 2 -8.89 7.22 -20.19
C LEU A 2 -9.84 6.33 -21.00
N ASN A 3 -11.14 6.65 -21.02
CA ASN A 3 -12.14 5.88 -21.77
C ASN A 3 -11.86 5.88 -23.27
N SER A 4 -11.48 7.02 -23.86
CA SER A 4 -11.08 7.12 -25.27
C SER A 4 -9.82 6.30 -25.53
N PHE A 5 -8.81 6.42 -24.67
CA PHE A 5 -7.58 5.64 -24.79
C PHE A 5 -7.82 4.13 -24.77
N LEU A 6 -8.65 3.64 -23.84
CA LEU A 6 -8.99 2.22 -23.75
C LEU A 6 -9.75 1.76 -24.98
N ASN A 7 -10.74 2.53 -25.42
CA ASN A 7 -11.52 2.22 -26.61
C ASN A 7 -10.62 2.04 -27.86
N ASP A 8 -9.62 2.90 -28.01
CA ASP A 8 -8.77 2.91 -29.20
C ASP A 8 -7.62 1.90 -29.14
N ASN A 9 -7.24 1.44 -27.95
CA ASN A 9 -5.99 0.69 -27.77
C ASN A 9 -6.14 -0.68 -27.11
N ILE A 10 -7.17 -0.95 -26.32
CA ILE A 10 -7.26 -2.20 -25.54
C ILE A 10 -7.14 -3.43 -26.44
N PHE A 11 -7.89 -3.48 -27.52
CA PHE A 11 -7.87 -4.60 -28.46
C PHE A 11 -6.52 -4.76 -29.17
N LYS A 12 -5.84 -3.64 -29.46
CA LYS A 12 -4.50 -3.67 -30.08
C LYS A 12 -3.47 -4.24 -29.09
N ILE A 13 -3.56 -3.84 -27.83
CA ILE A 13 -2.67 -4.34 -26.78
C ILE A 13 -2.89 -5.84 -26.57
N GLU A 14 -4.13 -6.29 -26.43
CA GLU A 14 -4.47 -7.70 -26.27
C GLU A 14 -3.96 -8.54 -27.44
N LYS A 15 -4.07 -8.03 -28.68
CA LYS A 15 -3.53 -8.69 -29.88
C LYS A 15 -2.00 -8.80 -29.84
N ILE A 16 -1.30 -7.79 -29.31
CA ILE A 16 0.18 -7.79 -29.20
C ILE A 16 0.64 -8.80 -28.15
N ILE A 17 -0.06 -8.89 -27.01
CA ILE A 17 0.30 -9.80 -25.92
C ILE A 17 -0.31 -11.19 -26.08
N ASP A 18 -1.14 -11.41 -27.10
CA ASP A 18 -1.87 -12.64 -27.40
C ASP A 18 -2.67 -13.16 -26.17
N LYS A 19 -3.29 -12.22 -25.44
CA LYS A 19 -4.01 -12.52 -24.20
C LYS A 19 -5.01 -11.43 -23.86
N PHE A 20 -6.19 -11.82 -23.33
CA PHE A 20 -7.13 -10.88 -22.75
C PHE A 20 -6.60 -10.28 -21.45
N ILE A 21 -6.83 -8.98 -21.26
CA ILE A 21 -6.46 -8.25 -20.05
C ILE A 21 -7.61 -8.35 -19.05
N GLU A 22 -7.47 -9.19 -18.04
CA GLU A 22 -8.48 -9.38 -16.99
C GLU A 22 -8.30 -8.42 -15.82
N LYS A 23 -7.04 -8.04 -15.51
CA LYS A 23 -6.67 -7.24 -14.34
C LYS A 23 -5.53 -6.30 -14.65
N ILE A 24 -5.63 -5.09 -14.12
CA ILE A 24 -4.55 -4.10 -14.21
C ILE A 24 -4.22 -3.48 -12.85
N VAL A 25 -3.00 -3.00 -12.72
CA VAL A 25 -2.56 -2.07 -11.70
C VAL A 25 -2.50 -0.69 -12.33
N VAL A 26 -3.01 0.32 -11.64
CA VAL A 26 -3.02 1.70 -12.12
C VAL A 26 -2.06 2.52 -11.27
N ILE A 27 -1.09 3.17 -11.92
CA ILE A 27 -0.25 4.18 -11.30
C ILE A 27 -0.92 5.52 -11.53
N LEU A 28 -1.23 6.25 -10.46
CA LEU A 28 -1.85 7.56 -10.53
C LEU A 28 -0.87 8.65 -10.11
N ASP A 29 -0.72 9.65 -10.96
CA ASP A 29 -0.01 10.90 -10.70
C ASP A 29 -1.07 12.01 -10.53
N LEU A 30 -1.55 12.19 -9.29
CA LEU A 30 -2.65 13.09 -8.96
C LEU A 30 -2.38 13.82 -7.65
N ASP A 31 -2.59 15.14 -7.62
CA ASP A 31 -2.52 15.97 -6.40
C ASP A 31 -3.62 15.67 -5.37
N GLN A 32 -4.55 14.76 -5.69
CA GLN A 32 -5.71 14.43 -4.85
C GLN A 32 -5.44 13.30 -3.86
N PHE A 33 -4.24 12.78 -3.83
CA PHE A 33 -3.80 11.91 -2.74
C PHE A 33 -3.68 12.71 -1.45
N PHE A 34 -4.10 12.11 -0.36
CA PHE A 34 -4.09 12.71 0.96
C PHE A 34 -3.31 11.81 1.92
N SER A 35 -2.31 12.37 2.57
CA SER A 35 -1.49 11.64 3.53
C SER A 35 -1.93 11.93 4.97
N VAL A 36 -2.11 10.86 5.76
CA VAL A 36 -2.38 10.92 7.21
C VAL A 36 -1.21 10.29 7.94
N GLN A 37 -0.62 11.02 8.86
CA GLN A 37 0.42 10.49 9.74
C GLN A 37 -0.17 10.21 11.12
N LEU A 38 0.08 9.02 11.64
CA LEU A 38 -0.38 8.57 12.93
C LEU A 38 0.75 7.91 13.71
N SER A 39 0.95 8.36 14.97
CA SER A 39 1.82 7.65 15.91
C SER A 39 0.97 6.87 16.89
N ILE A 40 1.21 5.57 16.99
CA ILE A 40 0.52 4.72 17.95
C ILE A 40 1.51 4.19 18.99
N LYS A 41 1.16 4.35 20.26
CA LYS A 41 1.97 3.90 21.39
C LYS A 41 1.17 2.89 22.18
N LYS A 42 1.78 1.76 22.49
CA LYS A 42 1.24 0.80 23.45
C LYS A 42 1.94 1.01 24.81
N LYS A 43 1.16 1.08 25.85
CA LYS A 43 1.60 1.02 27.26
C LYS A 43 1.54 -0.45 27.67
N ASP A 44 2.46 -0.87 28.51
CA ASP A 44 2.50 -2.22 29.10
C ASP A 44 2.75 -3.34 28.07
N PHE A 45 3.95 -3.35 27.53
CA PHE A 45 4.49 -4.54 26.86
C PHE A 45 5.16 -5.43 27.90
N ASP A 46 4.80 -6.72 27.94
CA ASP A 46 5.60 -7.75 28.58
C ASP A 46 6.88 -7.98 27.75
N ASN A 47 7.80 -7.04 27.78
CA ASN A 47 9.20 -7.06 27.31
C ASN A 47 9.53 -7.71 25.95
N LEU A 48 8.55 -8.13 25.14
CA LEU A 48 8.77 -8.73 23.83
C LEU A 48 7.81 -8.15 22.80
N ILE A 49 8.37 -7.47 21.77
CA ILE A 49 7.60 -7.20 20.55
C ILE A 49 7.51 -8.50 19.77
N ASP A 50 6.37 -9.15 19.83
CA ASP A 50 6.07 -10.20 18.88
C ASP A 50 5.31 -9.62 17.66
N VAL A 51 5.29 -10.39 16.60
CA VAL A 51 4.60 -10.03 15.35
C VAL A 51 3.11 -9.80 15.58
N ASN A 52 2.50 -10.49 16.53
CA ASN A 52 1.08 -10.38 16.84
C ASN A 52 0.76 -9.02 17.46
N ASN A 53 1.62 -8.54 18.37
CA ASN A 53 1.49 -7.24 18.99
C ASN A 53 1.61 -6.11 17.97
N LEU A 54 2.59 -6.19 17.07
CA LEU A 54 2.79 -5.23 15.98
C LEU A 54 1.57 -5.21 15.03
N THR A 55 1.09 -6.39 14.66
CA THR A 55 -0.09 -6.52 13.80
C THR A 55 -1.33 -5.92 14.44
N HIS A 56 -1.51 -6.11 15.75
CA HIS A 56 -2.63 -5.51 16.47
C HIS A 56 -2.57 -3.98 16.45
N LEU A 57 -1.38 -3.40 16.71
CA LEU A 57 -1.18 -1.96 16.66
C LEU A 57 -1.46 -1.37 15.26
N ILE A 58 -0.98 -2.02 14.22
CA ILE A 58 -1.23 -1.61 12.84
C ILE A 58 -2.73 -1.67 12.51
N LYS A 59 -3.41 -2.72 12.97
CA LYS A 59 -4.86 -2.85 12.78
C LYS A 59 -5.63 -1.74 13.50
N GLU A 60 -5.30 -1.45 14.74
CA GLU A 60 -5.89 -0.37 15.52
C GLU A 60 -5.69 0.99 14.85
N ALA A 61 -4.46 1.26 14.39
CA ALA A 61 -4.14 2.47 13.65
C ALA A 61 -4.95 2.59 12.36
N LYS A 62 -5.06 1.49 11.59
CA LYS A 62 -5.85 1.44 10.37
C LYS A 62 -7.33 1.75 10.64
N GLU A 63 -7.93 1.10 11.62
CA GLU A 63 -9.34 1.32 12.02
C GLU A 63 -9.56 2.76 12.49
N SER A 64 -8.60 3.34 13.21
CA SER A 64 -8.64 4.73 13.65
C SER A 64 -8.55 5.70 12.47
N CYS A 65 -7.66 5.45 11.53
CA CYS A 65 -7.54 6.21 10.29
C CYS A 65 -8.83 6.14 9.47
N GLU A 66 -9.37 4.94 9.23
CA GLU A 66 -10.60 4.72 8.44
C GLU A 66 -11.81 5.47 9.01
N LYS A 67 -11.92 5.58 10.33
CA LYS A 67 -12.98 6.38 10.99
C LYS A 67 -12.85 7.88 10.74
N THR A 68 -11.63 8.35 10.51
CA THR A 68 -11.32 9.78 10.33
C THR A 68 -11.41 10.23 8.86
N ILE A 69 -11.09 9.35 7.92
CA ILE A 69 -11.00 9.66 6.48
C ILE A 69 -12.31 9.40 5.73
N SER A 70 -13.42 10.01 6.15
CA SER A 70 -14.72 9.84 5.48
C SER A 70 -14.62 10.03 3.95
N GLY A 71 -15.20 9.10 3.19
CA GLY A 71 -15.25 9.15 1.72
C GLY A 71 -13.91 8.87 1.01
N ARG A 72 -12.92 8.31 1.70
CA ARG A 72 -11.61 7.92 1.16
C ARG A 72 -11.25 6.48 1.52
N SER A 73 -10.39 5.88 0.71
CA SER A 73 -9.79 4.56 0.97
C SER A 73 -8.28 4.67 1.11
N ILE A 74 -7.71 3.84 1.96
CA ILE A 74 -6.27 3.72 2.15
C ILE A 74 -5.71 2.95 0.95
N VAL A 75 -4.76 3.58 0.22
CA VAL A 75 -4.05 3.01 -0.93
C VAL A 75 -2.72 2.40 -0.50
N HIS A 76 -1.97 3.13 0.33
CA HIS A 76 -0.72 2.64 0.94
C HIS A 76 -0.76 2.85 2.44
N LEU A 77 -0.14 1.91 3.18
CA LEU A 77 0.13 2.00 4.60
C LEU A 77 1.62 1.71 4.82
N ILE A 78 2.35 2.68 5.35
CA ILE A 78 3.81 2.65 5.43
C ILE A 78 4.22 2.86 6.88
N ILE A 79 5.10 2.01 7.40
CA ILE A 79 5.74 2.22 8.69
C ILE A 79 6.93 3.15 8.46
N LYS A 80 6.87 4.38 8.94
CA LYS A 80 7.96 5.36 8.79
C LYS A 80 9.06 5.16 9.80
N ASN A 81 8.70 4.87 11.06
CA ASN A 81 9.65 4.68 12.15
C ASN A 81 9.13 3.70 13.20
N TYR A 82 10.05 2.99 13.81
CA TYR A 82 9.86 2.28 15.08
C TYR A 82 10.54 3.10 16.16
N LYS A 83 9.82 3.47 17.22
CA LYS A 83 10.37 4.19 18.37
C LYS A 83 10.44 3.26 19.58
N ILE A 84 11.63 3.04 20.06
CA ILE A 84 11.94 2.14 21.19
C ILE A 84 12.73 2.97 22.22
N ASP A 85 12.18 3.15 23.42
CA ASP A 85 12.79 3.92 24.50
C ASP A 85 13.39 5.26 24.03
N ASN A 86 12.61 6.05 23.27
CA ASN A 86 12.97 7.33 22.69
C ASN A 86 14.03 7.30 21.57
N LYS A 87 14.44 6.13 21.09
CA LYS A 87 15.29 5.98 19.91
C LYS A 87 14.45 5.63 18.68
N ASN A 88 14.81 6.23 17.54
CA ASN A 88 14.15 5.97 16.26
C ASN A 88 14.93 4.91 15.47
N TYR A 89 14.18 3.98 14.87
CA TYR A 89 14.71 2.92 14.00
C TYR A 89 13.89 2.86 12.71
N THR A 90 14.57 2.68 11.59
CA THR A 90 13.92 2.50 10.27
C THR A 90 13.45 1.07 10.03
N SER A 91 13.94 0.11 10.82
CA SER A 91 13.52 -1.29 10.81
C SER A 91 13.40 -1.79 12.25
N LEU A 92 12.55 -2.80 12.46
CA LEU A 92 12.38 -3.38 13.79
C LEU A 92 13.67 -4.10 14.23
N PRO A 93 14.31 -3.68 15.36
CA PRO A 93 15.48 -4.38 15.89
C PRO A 93 15.15 -5.81 16.31
N LYS A 94 16.11 -6.72 16.15
CA LYS A 94 15.98 -8.10 16.64
C LYS A 94 16.05 -8.10 18.17
N ASN A 95 15.05 -8.72 18.81
CA ASN A 95 14.97 -8.91 20.27
C ASN A 95 15.27 -7.65 21.10
N PRO A 96 14.58 -6.54 20.89
CA PRO A 96 14.80 -5.36 21.69
C PRO A 96 14.25 -5.60 23.10
N ASP A 97 15.07 -5.36 24.11
CA ASP A 97 14.60 -5.15 25.48
C ASP A 97 14.15 -3.68 25.61
N PHE A 98 12.89 -3.43 26.00
CA PHE A 98 12.33 -2.07 26.00
C PHE A 98 11.19 -1.90 27.00
N LYS A 99 11.02 -0.65 27.43
CA LYS A 99 9.90 -0.22 28.28
C LYS A 99 8.79 0.49 27.50
N ASN A 100 9.17 1.19 26.45
CA ASN A 100 8.22 1.95 25.63
C ASN A 100 8.40 1.64 24.16
N PHE A 101 7.28 1.36 23.49
CA PHE A 101 7.23 1.12 22.07
C PHE A 101 6.17 1.97 21.40
N SER A 102 6.51 2.59 20.29
CA SER A 102 5.55 3.21 19.38
C SER A 102 5.97 3.06 17.93
N ILE A 103 5.01 3.13 17.04
CA ILE A 103 5.25 3.14 15.59
C ILE A 103 4.66 4.42 15.00
N ASP A 104 5.39 4.99 14.06
CA ASP A 104 4.89 6.08 13.22
C ASP A 104 4.46 5.49 11.89
N LEU A 105 3.22 5.72 11.53
CA LEU A 105 2.57 5.21 10.31
C LEU A 105 2.20 6.36 9.39
N GLU A 106 2.31 6.13 8.11
CA GLU A 106 1.76 6.99 7.06
C GLU A 106 0.73 6.22 6.25
N PHE A 107 -0.45 6.82 6.11
CA PHE A 107 -1.54 6.33 5.28
C PHE A 107 -1.70 7.25 4.08
N ILE A 108 -1.47 6.74 2.88
CA ILE A 108 -1.75 7.45 1.64
C ILE A 108 -3.15 7.04 1.20
N CYS A 109 -4.02 8.03 1.07
CA CYS A 109 -5.46 7.84 0.86
C CYS A 109 -5.91 8.51 -0.43
N LEU A 110 -6.94 7.94 -1.07
CA LEU A 110 -7.56 8.45 -2.28
C LEU A 110 -9.08 8.51 -2.13
N SER A 111 -9.74 9.46 -2.79
CA SER A 111 -11.20 9.58 -2.80
C SER A 111 -11.85 8.32 -3.36
N ASN A 112 -12.89 7.81 -2.68
CA ASN A 112 -13.70 6.68 -3.14
C ASN A 112 -14.38 6.97 -4.48
N GLN A 113 -14.70 8.24 -4.76
CA GLN A 113 -15.28 8.61 -6.04
C GLN A 113 -14.31 8.41 -7.21
N ILE A 114 -13.01 8.73 -7.01
CA ILE A 114 -11.98 8.50 -8.05
C ILE A 114 -11.81 7.00 -8.29
N ILE A 115 -11.73 6.22 -7.22
CA ILE A 115 -11.60 4.76 -7.31
C ILE A 115 -12.78 4.17 -8.08
N LYS A 116 -13.99 4.55 -7.69
CA LYS A 116 -15.24 4.09 -8.32
C LYS A 116 -15.31 4.47 -9.81
N ASN A 117 -14.96 5.71 -10.16
CA ASN A 117 -14.95 6.15 -11.55
C ASN A 117 -13.96 5.35 -12.41
N LEU A 118 -12.79 5.00 -11.83
CA LEU A 118 -11.80 4.14 -12.46
C LEU A 118 -12.35 2.72 -12.68
N GLU A 119 -12.91 2.13 -11.64
CA GLU A 119 -13.52 0.79 -11.69
C GLU A 119 -14.65 0.73 -12.72
N GLU A 120 -15.56 1.71 -12.72
CA GLU A 120 -16.65 1.81 -13.68
C GLU A 120 -16.15 1.93 -15.13
N THR A 121 -15.06 2.70 -15.33
CA THR A 121 -14.45 2.85 -16.64
C THR A 121 -13.83 1.54 -17.13
N LEU A 122 -13.07 0.85 -16.29
CA LEU A 122 -12.41 -0.42 -16.61
C LEU A 122 -13.41 -1.56 -16.81
N ASN A 123 -14.47 -1.60 -16.00
CA ASN A 123 -15.51 -2.63 -16.09
C ASN A 123 -16.23 -2.64 -17.44
N LYS A 124 -16.32 -1.51 -18.16
CA LYS A 124 -16.85 -1.46 -19.52
C LYS A 124 -16.07 -2.35 -20.49
N TYR A 125 -14.81 -2.60 -20.20
CA TYR A 125 -13.89 -3.44 -20.98
C TYR A 125 -13.65 -4.80 -20.32
N GLN A 126 -14.44 -5.16 -19.31
CA GLN A 126 -14.29 -6.40 -18.51
C GLN A 126 -12.93 -6.50 -17.79
N ILE A 127 -12.30 -5.37 -17.51
CA ILE A 127 -11.03 -5.29 -16.82
C ILE A 127 -11.28 -4.94 -15.35
N SER A 128 -10.69 -5.72 -14.44
CA SER A 128 -10.75 -5.46 -13.01
C SER A 128 -9.57 -4.59 -12.55
N LEU A 129 -9.83 -3.62 -11.69
CA LEU A 129 -8.80 -2.86 -11.00
C LEU A 129 -8.17 -3.71 -9.89
N SER A 130 -6.92 -4.11 -10.05
CA SER A 130 -6.24 -4.96 -9.07
C SER A 130 -5.67 -4.14 -7.91
N LYS A 131 -4.98 -3.05 -8.21
CA LYS A 131 -4.38 -2.14 -7.21
C LYS A 131 -4.20 -0.74 -7.82
N ILE A 132 -4.25 0.26 -6.96
CA ILE A 132 -3.83 1.62 -7.26
C ILE A 132 -2.48 1.86 -6.56
N VAL A 133 -1.58 2.55 -7.23
CA VAL A 133 -0.28 2.94 -6.70
C VAL A 133 -0.09 4.44 -6.93
N ASN A 134 0.37 5.15 -5.91
CA ASN A 134 0.67 6.58 -6.01
C ASN A 134 2.03 6.77 -6.71
N ALA A 135 2.09 7.63 -7.73
CA ALA A 135 3.30 7.89 -8.49
C ALA A 135 4.37 8.61 -7.66
N ASP A 136 3.99 9.53 -6.77
CA ASP A 136 4.92 10.22 -5.89
C ASP A 136 5.60 9.24 -4.93
N TYR A 137 4.82 8.33 -4.33
CA TYR A 137 5.36 7.28 -3.48
C TYR A 137 6.37 6.38 -4.22
N ILE A 138 6.08 5.99 -5.47
CA ILE A 138 7.04 5.23 -6.29
C ILE A 138 8.31 6.04 -6.51
N SER A 139 8.16 7.34 -6.77
CA SER A 139 9.26 8.25 -7.11
C SER A 139 10.26 8.43 -5.96
N GLU A 140 9.84 8.20 -4.69
CA GLU A 140 10.75 8.20 -3.54
C GLU A 140 11.85 7.13 -3.64
N PHE A 141 11.60 6.05 -4.38
CA PHE A 141 12.55 4.92 -4.56
C PHE A 141 13.41 5.05 -5.82
N LEU A 142 13.21 6.06 -6.65
CA LEU A 142 14.03 6.29 -7.82
C LEU A 142 15.31 7.04 -7.42
N ILE A 143 16.49 6.42 -7.66
CA ILE A 143 17.81 6.94 -7.24
C ILE A 143 18.15 8.25 -7.96
N ASN A 144 17.78 8.37 -9.22
CA ASN A 144 17.86 9.60 -9.99
C ASN A 144 16.44 10.08 -10.23
N LYS A 145 16.13 11.32 -9.90
CA LYS A 145 14.82 11.94 -10.12
C LYS A 145 14.40 12.03 -11.60
N ASP A 146 15.11 11.37 -12.50
CA ASP A 146 14.68 11.16 -13.86
C ASP A 146 13.43 10.29 -13.83
N ARG A 147 12.27 10.95 -13.95
CA ARG A 147 10.96 10.34 -14.15
C ARG A 147 10.88 9.70 -15.56
N ASP A 148 11.84 8.87 -15.89
CA ASP A 148 11.74 8.01 -17.05
C ASP A 148 10.55 7.07 -16.78
N LYS A 149 9.56 7.10 -17.67
CA LYS A 149 8.32 6.33 -17.53
C LYS A 149 8.62 4.84 -17.33
N ASP A 150 9.63 4.32 -17.98
CA ASP A 150 10.04 2.92 -17.87
C ASP A 150 10.55 2.59 -16.46
N ASN A 151 11.23 3.52 -15.82
CA ASN A 151 11.71 3.38 -14.45
C ASN A 151 10.56 3.37 -13.42
N ILE A 152 9.50 4.16 -13.62
CA ILE A 152 8.33 4.20 -12.75
C ILE A 152 7.59 2.85 -12.77
N PHE A 153 7.35 2.28 -13.96
CA PHE A 153 6.69 0.97 -14.07
C PHE A 153 7.51 -0.15 -13.47
N LEU A 154 8.82 -0.16 -13.71
CA LEU A 154 9.71 -1.15 -13.12
C LEU A 154 9.76 -1.04 -11.60
N MET A 155 9.82 0.19 -11.06
CA MET A 155 9.82 0.42 -9.62
C MET A 155 8.47 0.07 -8.99
N ALA A 156 7.34 0.40 -9.61
CA ALA A 156 6.02 -0.04 -9.17
C ALA A 156 5.94 -1.56 -9.07
N LYS A 157 6.46 -2.30 -10.06
CA LYS A 157 6.54 -3.76 -10.02
C LYS A 157 7.36 -4.26 -8.84
N LYS A 158 8.51 -3.64 -8.54
CA LYS A 158 9.34 -3.98 -7.38
C LYS A 158 8.60 -3.74 -6.06
N ILE A 159 7.95 -2.58 -5.91
CA ILE A 159 7.16 -2.24 -4.72
C ILE A 159 6.03 -3.24 -4.51
N LEU A 160 5.29 -3.56 -5.57
CA LEU A 160 4.24 -4.58 -5.54
C LEU A 160 4.76 -5.98 -5.17
N SER A 161 6.03 -6.25 -5.41
CA SER A 161 6.72 -7.49 -5.03
C SER A 161 7.37 -7.42 -3.64
N GLY A 162 7.10 -6.37 -2.85
CA GLY A 162 7.61 -6.24 -1.48
C GLY A 162 8.98 -5.58 -1.36
N HIS A 163 9.40 -4.76 -2.32
CA HIS A 163 10.69 -4.05 -2.24
C HIS A 163 10.80 -3.13 -1.03
N ASN A 164 9.69 -2.50 -0.62
CA ASN A 164 9.64 -1.74 0.63
C ASN A 164 9.15 -2.64 1.77
N SER A 165 10.07 -3.11 2.62
CA SER A 165 9.74 -3.93 3.79
C SER A 165 8.87 -3.22 4.82
N ASN A 166 8.80 -1.90 4.79
CA ASN A 166 7.99 -1.09 5.69
C ASN A 166 6.57 -0.82 5.14
N GLU A 167 6.27 -1.25 3.90
CA GLU A 167 4.92 -1.16 3.37
C GLU A 167 4.07 -2.35 3.84
N VAL A 168 2.98 -2.04 4.53
CA VAL A 168 2.02 -3.04 4.97
C VAL A 168 1.05 -3.35 3.85
N VAL A 169 1.12 -4.56 3.30
CA VAL A 169 0.21 -4.99 2.23
C VAL A 169 -1.17 -5.24 2.81
N LEU A 170 -2.14 -4.41 2.40
CA LEU A 170 -3.54 -4.57 2.74
C LEU A 170 -4.16 -5.65 1.87
N VAL A 171 -4.43 -6.82 2.45
CA VAL A 171 -5.12 -7.91 1.75
C VAL A 171 -6.59 -7.86 2.13
N SER A 172 -7.49 -7.72 1.14
CA SER A 172 -8.92 -7.86 1.38
C SER A 172 -9.22 -9.30 1.85
N LYS A 173 -10.02 -9.45 2.91
CA LYS A 173 -10.54 -10.77 3.31
C LYS A 173 -11.45 -11.27 2.19
N SER A 174 -10.95 -12.13 1.31
CA SER A 174 -11.85 -12.99 0.55
C SER A 174 -12.53 -13.94 1.52
N ASN A 175 -13.83 -14.15 1.38
CA ASN A 175 -14.67 -15.00 2.24
C ASN A 175 -14.32 -16.52 2.21
N LYS A 176 -13.07 -16.89 1.92
CA LYS A 176 -12.53 -18.24 2.02
C LYS A 176 -11.27 -18.23 2.86
N ASN A 177 -11.44 -18.52 4.14
CA ASN A 177 -10.53 -19.10 5.13
C ASN A 177 -9.03 -19.24 4.74
N LYS A 178 -8.35 -18.13 4.43
CA LYS A 178 -6.89 -18.05 4.54
C LYS A 178 -6.57 -16.73 5.21
N GLY A 179 -6.14 -16.81 6.46
CA GLY A 179 -5.96 -15.67 7.32
C GLY A 179 -4.99 -14.64 6.75
N PHE A 180 -5.31 -13.39 6.94
CA PHE A 180 -4.50 -12.20 6.71
C PHE A 180 -3.02 -12.36 7.18
N PHE A 181 -2.77 -13.28 8.09
CA PHE A 181 -1.50 -13.48 8.79
C PHE A 181 -0.46 -14.34 8.06
N GLU A 182 -0.85 -15.26 7.17
CA GLU A 182 0.11 -16.16 6.52
C GLU A 182 1.06 -15.45 5.52
N LYS A 183 0.67 -14.28 4.99
CA LYS A 183 1.57 -13.51 4.10
C LYS A 183 2.43 -12.49 4.86
N PHE A 184 2.06 -12.14 6.08
CA PHE A 184 2.84 -11.25 6.93
C PHE A 184 4.12 -11.93 7.46
N PHE A 185 4.07 -13.24 7.69
CA PHE A 185 5.20 -14.01 8.21
C PHE A 185 6.37 -14.17 7.23
N ASN A 186 6.11 -14.13 5.92
CA ASN A 186 7.17 -14.21 4.92
C ASN A 186 7.98 -12.91 4.76
N PHE A 187 7.59 -11.83 5.43
CA PHE A 187 8.28 -10.55 5.40
C PHE A 187 9.35 -10.40 6.50
N PHE A 188 9.32 -11.28 7.51
CA PHE A 188 10.21 -11.21 8.67
C PHE A 188 11.12 -12.43 8.82
N SER A 189 11.17 -13.32 7.81
CA SER A 189 12.07 -14.48 7.79
C SER A 189 13.43 -14.14 7.25
#